data_a70aac89555458caa924bd3da929e2f8
#
_entry.id   a70aac89555458caa924bd3da929e2f8
#
_cell.length_a   1.000
_cell.length_b   1.000
_cell.length_c   1.000
_cell.angle_alpha   90.00
_cell.angle_beta   90.00
_cell.angle_gamma   90.00
#
_symmetry.space_group_name_H-M   'P 1'
#
loop_
_entity.id
_entity.type
_entity.pdbx_description
1 polymer ?
#
loop_
_entity_poly.entity_id
_entity_poly.type
_entity_poly.pdbx_seq_one_letter_code
_entity_poly.pdbx_strand_id
1 'polypeptide(L)'
;MTIRQPRPTEHVHFHWAQLILLIAGFVAFVFALDRFGGAITALTANEHNAIGMLLLAIGLLVVSVAALVWFAVASKRSSDPLIHMGVLRLVPFRWHLLAYVTLEGVTIGFGYLIPNLSQLGFDATSTVAGLLILPGALLGAVLAPVGGALLDRFGPMRPILSTMALAIVGILLMLLLVRLSASVWMICVGYIAYMVGFSMAYPNTMTAGMSVIPASMQPDGNAMFSTFQQLAGAVGTTVMSICLGVAQAGHSITADKAAFAAAMQRGGHVAFIVLLVVFLGAFLANIRAFAARRTA
;
A
#
# COMPACT_ATOMS: atom_id res chain seq x y z
N MET A 1 -18.79 9.62 31.83
CA MET A 1 -18.08 8.33 31.88
C MET A 1 -16.60 8.62 32.04
N THR A 2 -16.02 8.34 33.18
CA THR A 2 -14.58 8.49 33.43
C THR A 2 -13.89 7.22 32.91
N ILE A 3 -13.06 7.36 31.89
CA ILE A 3 -12.21 6.27 31.40
C ILE A 3 -11.18 5.97 32.50
N ARG A 4 -11.32 4.84 33.19
CA ARG A 4 -10.29 4.38 34.12
C ARG A 4 -9.07 3.94 33.31
N GLN A 5 -7.93 4.62 33.53
CA GLN A 5 -6.65 4.17 32.98
C GLN A 5 -6.25 2.85 33.66
N PRO A 6 -6.09 1.73 32.92
CA PRO A 6 -5.77 0.44 33.52
C PRO A 6 -4.29 0.29 33.92
N ARG A 7 -3.44 1.29 33.65
CA ARG A 7 -2.01 1.28 34.00
C ARG A 7 -1.60 2.57 34.69
N PRO A 8 -0.71 2.52 35.70
CA PRO A 8 -0.10 3.72 36.25
C PRO A 8 0.70 4.45 35.14
N THR A 9 0.64 5.79 35.16
CA THR A 9 1.45 6.63 34.27
C THR A 9 2.91 6.48 34.63
N GLU A 10 3.68 5.77 33.81
CA GLU A 10 5.13 5.74 33.91
C GLU A 10 5.71 6.99 33.22
N HIS A 11 6.67 7.66 33.89
CA HIS A 11 7.43 8.74 33.30
C HIS A 11 8.43 8.15 32.27
N VAL A 12 8.04 8.05 31.02
CA VAL A 12 8.91 7.59 29.94
C VAL A 12 9.76 8.75 29.45
N HIS A 13 11.07 8.59 29.41
CA HIS A 13 11.97 9.58 28.80
C HIS A 13 11.81 9.53 27.28
N PHE A 14 11.31 10.64 26.73
CA PHE A 14 11.09 10.76 25.30
C PHE A 14 12.42 10.97 24.55
N HIS A 15 12.80 10.03 23.68
CA HIS A 15 14.05 10.07 22.93
C HIS A 15 13.90 10.83 21.59
N TRP A 16 14.07 12.16 21.65
CA TRP A 16 14.02 13.03 20.46
C TRP A 16 14.94 12.57 19.32
N ALA A 17 16.13 12.04 19.62
CA ALA A 17 17.06 11.56 18.64
C ALA A 17 16.46 10.37 17.82
N GLN A 18 15.76 9.45 18.48
CA GLN A 18 15.10 8.33 17.80
C GLN A 18 13.96 8.82 16.89
N LEU A 19 13.18 9.81 17.34
CA LEU A 19 12.13 10.42 16.53
C LEU A 19 12.70 11.12 15.30
N ILE A 20 13.75 11.92 15.46
CA ILE A 20 14.41 12.63 14.35
C ILE A 20 14.97 11.63 13.32
N LEU A 21 15.62 10.55 13.77
CA LEU A 21 16.13 9.51 12.86
C LEU A 21 15.01 8.81 12.10
N LEU A 22 13.88 8.54 12.75
CA LEU A 22 12.72 7.92 12.12
C LEU A 22 12.11 8.86 11.06
N ILE A 23 11.89 10.13 11.40
CA ILE A 23 11.38 11.14 10.46
C ILE A 23 12.34 11.33 9.29
N ALA A 24 13.63 11.53 9.56
CA ALA A 24 14.63 11.71 8.50
C ALA A 24 14.71 10.50 7.57
N GLY A 25 14.67 9.28 8.13
CA GLY A 25 14.66 8.05 7.36
C GLY A 25 13.45 7.95 6.43
N PHE A 26 12.26 8.26 6.91
CA PHE A 26 11.04 8.21 6.10
C PHE A 26 10.96 9.32 5.07
N VAL A 27 11.30 10.55 5.43
CA VAL A 27 11.35 11.68 4.49
C VAL A 27 12.33 11.37 3.36
N ALA A 28 13.55 10.93 3.70
CA ALA A 28 14.52 10.53 2.69
C ALA A 28 14.03 9.37 1.81
N PHE A 29 13.31 8.38 2.38
CA PHE A 29 12.72 7.27 1.64
C PHE A 29 11.69 7.74 0.62
N VAL A 30 10.75 8.59 1.02
CA VAL A 30 9.69 9.10 0.13
C VAL A 30 10.29 9.92 -1.01
N PHE A 31 11.27 10.80 -0.70
CA PHE A 31 11.97 11.55 -1.74
C PHE A 31 12.82 10.66 -2.65
N ALA A 32 13.44 9.60 -2.10
CA ALA A 32 14.16 8.62 -2.91
C ALA A 32 13.25 7.94 -3.92
N LEU A 33 12.05 7.51 -3.49
CA LEU A 33 11.05 6.89 -4.36
C LEU A 33 10.57 7.85 -5.46
N ASP A 34 10.28 9.11 -5.10
CA ASP A 34 9.86 10.14 -6.06
C ASP A 34 10.92 10.35 -7.15
N ARG A 35 12.19 10.56 -6.73
CA ARG A 35 13.31 10.73 -7.65
C ARG A 35 13.59 9.47 -8.48
N PHE A 36 13.42 8.29 -7.91
CA PHE A 36 13.57 7.02 -8.61
C PHE A 36 12.50 6.86 -9.71
N GLY A 37 11.25 7.16 -9.40
CA GLY A 37 10.16 7.16 -10.38
C GLY A 37 10.43 8.15 -11.52
N GLY A 38 10.81 9.39 -11.20
CA GLY A 38 11.20 10.40 -12.18
C GLY A 38 12.40 9.97 -13.03
N ALA A 39 13.43 9.36 -12.42
CA ALA A 39 14.60 8.87 -13.14
C ALA A 39 14.26 7.78 -14.16
N ILE A 40 13.40 6.82 -13.81
CA ILE A 40 12.98 5.76 -14.74
C ILE A 40 12.24 6.34 -15.94
N THR A 41 11.29 7.26 -15.71
CA THR A 41 10.57 7.92 -16.81
C THR A 41 11.48 8.77 -17.68
N ALA A 42 12.41 9.52 -17.09
CA ALA A 42 13.41 10.32 -17.81
C ALA A 42 14.39 9.43 -18.62
N LEU A 43 14.81 8.27 -18.08
CA LEU A 43 15.64 7.30 -18.81
C LEU A 43 14.91 6.74 -20.04
N THR A 44 13.63 6.44 -19.92
CA THR A 44 12.83 5.94 -21.05
C THR A 44 12.56 7.00 -22.09
N ALA A 45 12.55 8.28 -21.70
CA ALA A 45 12.41 9.43 -22.58
C ALA A 45 13.75 9.94 -23.17
N ASN A 46 14.89 9.32 -22.81
CA ASN A 46 16.25 9.74 -23.17
C ASN A 46 16.60 11.19 -22.73
N GLU A 47 16.10 11.61 -21.58
CA GLU A 47 16.38 12.94 -21.03
C GLU A 47 17.79 13.02 -20.41
N HIS A 48 18.48 14.16 -20.62
CA HIS A 48 19.86 14.38 -20.13
C HIS A 48 19.98 14.31 -18.59
N ASN A 49 18.92 14.64 -17.84
CA ASN A 49 18.94 14.70 -16.38
C ASN A 49 18.66 13.35 -15.68
N ALA A 50 18.36 12.29 -16.44
CA ALA A 50 17.94 11.01 -15.91
C ALA A 50 18.98 10.39 -14.95
N ILE A 51 20.26 10.42 -15.32
CA ILE A 51 21.35 9.89 -14.49
C ILE A 51 21.50 10.68 -13.19
N GLY A 52 21.39 12.02 -13.26
CA GLY A 52 21.44 12.87 -12.07
C GLY A 52 20.30 12.59 -11.09
N MET A 53 19.07 12.39 -11.60
CA MET A 53 17.92 11.98 -10.79
C MET A 53 18.13 10.60 -10.14
N LEU A 54 18.70 9.65 -10.88
CA LEU A 54 18.98 8.31 -10.38
C LEU A 54 20.02 8.32 -9.26
N LEU A 55 21.12 9.07 -9.45
CA LEU A 55 22.16 9.22 -8.44
C LEU A 55 21.62 9.87 -7.16
N LEU A 56 20.76 10.90 -7.30
CA LEU A 56 20.10 11.55 -6.18
C LEU A 56 19.16 10.57 -5.47
N ALA A 57 18.39 9.76 -6.20
CA ALA A 57 17.51 8.75 -5.64
C ALA A 57 18.30 7.71 -4.82
N ILE A 58 19.42 7.21 -5.36
CA ILE A 58 20.30 6.26 -4.66
C ILE A 58 20.90 6.91 -3.42
N GLY A 59 21.38 8.16 -3.50
CA GLY A 59 21.92 8.90 -2.35
C GLY A 59 20.90 9.05 -1.23
N LEU A 60 19.68 9.47 -1.57
CA LEU A 60 18.57 9.57 -0.61
C LEU A 60 18.17 8.22 -0.01
N LEU A 61 18.20 7.15 -0.81
CA LEU A 61 17.92 5.79 -0.31
C LEU A 61 18.99 5.33 0.67
N VAL A 62 20.27 5.60 0.41
CA VAL A 62 21.38 5.31 1.34
C VAL A 62 21.19 6.08 2.64
N VAL A 63 20.87 7.36 2.58
CA VAL A 63 20.58 8.19 3.78
C VAL A 63 19.40 7.62 4.56
N SER A 64 18.31 7.24 3.86
CA SER A 64 17.14 6.61 4.48
C SER A 64 17.50 5.32 5.21
N VAL A 65 18.17 4.40 4.53
CA VAL A 65 18.59 3.11 5.10
C VAL A 65 19.53 3.34 6.30
N ALA A 66 20.49 4.24 6.18
CA ALA A 66 21.43 4.56 7.28
C ALA A 66 20.68 5.11 8.50
N ALA A 67 19.74 6.04 8.30
CA ALA A 67 18.94 6.62 9.38
C ALA A 67 18.04 5.56 10.06
N LEU A 68 17.35 4.71 9.28
CA LEU A 68 16.49 3.65 9.81
C LEU A 68 17.29 2.53 10.51
N VAL A 69 18.45 2.16 10.00
CA VAL A 69 19.35 1.21 10.67
C VAL A 69 19.87 1.80 11.97
N TRP A 70 20.29 3.07 11.96
CA TRP A 70 20.70 3.75 13.20
C TRP A 70 19.57 3.85 14.21
N PHE A 71 18.37 4.20 13.77
CA PHE A 71 17.16 4.16 14.61
C PHE A 71 16.97 2.76 15.23
N ALA A 72 17.05 1.69 14.44
CA ALA A 72 16.88 0.32 14.93
C ALA A 72 17.97 -0.09 15.93
N VAL A 73 19.23 0.34 15.74
CA VAL A 73 20.33 0.10 16.67
C VAL A 73 20.16 0.91 17.95
N ALA A 74 19.81 2.19 17.85
CA ALA A 74 19.57 3.07 18.99
C ALA A 74 18.36 2.56 19.82
N SER A 75 17.29 2.12 19.15
CA SER A 75 16.12 1.53 19.79
C SER A 75 16.48 0.25 20.58
N LYS A 76 17.33 -0.64 20.03
CA LYS A 76 17.78 -1.85 20.73
C LYS A 76 18.67 -1.59 21.94
N ARG A 77 19.38 -0.46 21.98
CA ARG A 77 20.31 -0.08 23.07
C ARG A 77 19.64 0.74 24.16
N SER A 78 18.44 1.26 23.91
CA SER A 78 17.70 2.06 24.87
C SER A 78 16.95 1.16 25.87
N SER A 79 16.89 1.58 27.14
CA SER A 79 16.01 0.97 28.14
C SER A 79 14.53 1.19 27.84
N ASP A 80 14.21 2.39 27.28
CA ASP A 80 12.84 2.80 26.93
C ASP A 80 12.77 3.19 25.43
N PRO A 81 12.81 2.23 24.51
CA PRO A 81 12.82 2.54 23.09
C PRO A 81 11.47 3.11 22.64
N LEU A 82 11.50 4.00 21.65
CA LEU A 82 10.28 4.56 21.03
C LEU A 82 9.39 3.43 20.43
N ILE A 83 9.99 2.40 19.86
CA ILE A 83 9.31 1.21 19.33
C ILE A 83 10.15 -0.04 19.67
N HIS A 84 9.55 -1.01 20.36
CA HIS A 84 10.21 -2.28 20.65
C HIS A 84 10.21 -3.20 19.41
N MET A 85 11.36 -3.32 18.77
CA MET A 85 11.55 -4.18 17.58
C MET A 85 11.37 -5.67 17.87
N GLY A 86 11.20 -6.06 19.14
CA GLY A 86 10.94 -7.45 19.56
C GLY A 86 9.70 -8.07 18.95
N VAL A 87 8.69 -7.26 18.62
CA VAL A 87 7.44 -7.68 17.95
C VAL A 87 7.73 -8.35 16.61
N LEU A 88 8.75 -7.89 15.88
CA LEU A 88 9.17 -8.49 14.60
C LEU A 88 9.77 -9.90 14.73
N ARG A 89 10.06 -10.40 15.93
CA ARG A 89 10.49 -11.79 16.12
C ARG A 89 9.34 -12.79 15.97
N LEU A 90 8.10 -12.31 16.14
CA LEU A 90 6.91 -13.14 15.98
C LEU A 90 6.62 -13.38 14.50
N VAL A 91 6.83 -14.60 14.03
CA VAL A 91 6.68 -14.97 12.62
C VAL A 91 5.27 -14.68 12.07
N PRO A 92 4.17 -15.03 12.77
CA PRO A 92 2.83 -14.69 12.29
C PRO A 92 2.60 -13.18 12.17
N PHE A 93 3.12 -12.37 13.12
CA PHE A 93 3.01 -10.93 13.07
C PHE A 93 3.65 -10.34 11.83
N ARG A 94 4.89 -10.76 11.50
CA ARG A 94 5.60 -10.27 10.30
C ARG A 94 4.84 -10.52 9.02
N TRP A 95 4.24 -11.69 8.89
CA TRP A 95 3.45 -12.04 7.70
C TRP A 95 2.15 -11.25 7.60
N HIS A 96 1.44 -11.03 8.73
CA HIS A 96 0.26 -10.17 8.75
C HIS A 96 0.62 -8.70 8.48
N LEU A 97 1.73 -8.20 9.04
CA LEU A 97 2.23 -6.86 8.77
C LEU A 97 2.58 -6.69 7.29
N LEU A 98 3.30 -7.65 6.70
CA LEU A 98 3.63 -7.63 5.27
C LEU A 98 2.35 -7.62 4.41
N ALA A 99 1.39 -8.49 4.72
CA ALA A 99 0.12 -8.51 4.00
C ALA A 99 -0.64 -7.19 4.12
N TYR A 100 -0.72 -6.62 5.32
CA TYR A 100 -1.41 -5.35 5.58
C TYR A 100 -0.78 -4.18 4.80
N VAL A 101 0.54 -4.04 4.89
CA VAL A 101 1.31 -3.01 4.18
C VAL A 101 1.14 -3.14 2.66
N THR A 102 1.19 -4.37 2.16
CA THR A 102 1.02 -4.64 0.73
C THR A 102 -0.40 -4.32 0.25
N LEU A 103 -1.43 -4.68 1.04
CA LEU A 103 -2.84 -4.35 0.76
C LEU A 103 -3.05 -2.83 0.66
N GLU A 104 -2.47 -2.06 1.58
CA GLU A 104 -2.55 -0.60 1.56
C GLU A 104 -1.87 -0.01 0.32
N GLY A 105 -0.65 -0.47 0.00
CA GLY A 105 0.07 -0.01 -1.18
C GLY A 105 -0.72 -0.24 -2.47
N VAL A 106 -1.41 -1.38 -2.60
CA VAL A 106 -2.29 -1.66 -3.74
C VAL A 106 -3.47 -0.70 -3.78
N THR A 107 -4.12 -0.43 -2.65
CA THR A 107 -5.30 0.45 -2.58
C THR A 107 -4.96 1.89 -2.93
N ILE A 108 -3.87 2.42 -2.36
CA ILE A 108 -3.38 3.76 -2.70
C ILE A 108 -2.91 3.81 -4.17
N GLY A 109 -2.29 2.73 -4.66
CA GLY A 109 -1.94 2.57 -6.08
C GLY A 109 -3.16 2.68 -7.00
N PHE A 110 -4.29 2.08 -6.65
CA PHE A 110 -5.55 2.25 -7.39
C PHE A 110 -6.05 3.69 -7.36
N GLY A 111 -5.93 4.36 -6.21
CA GLY A 111 -6.29 5.77 -6.05
C GLY A 111 -5.53 6.70 -7.00
N TYR A 112 -4.29 6.33 -7.36
CA TYR A 112 -3.51 7.03 -8.39
C TYR A 112 -3.85 6.53 -9.81
N LEU A 113 -3.87 5.21 -10.02
CA LEU A 113 -4.01 4.59 -11.34
C LEU A 113 -5.34 4.92 -12.01
N ILE A 114 -6.47 4.71 -11.32
CA ILE A 114 -7.81 4.81 -11.92
C ILE A 114 -8.10 6.23 -12.41
N PRO A 115 -7.88 7.32 -11.64
CA PRO A 115 -8.14 8.66 -12.12
C PRO A 115 -7.23 9.05 -13.30
N ASN A 116 -5.95 8.72 -13.24
CA ASN A 116 -5.01 9.07 -14.31
C ASN A 116 -5.32 8.29 -15.60
N LEU A 117 -5.56 6.98 -15.49
CA LEU A 117 -5.90 6.14 -16.64
C LEU A 117 -7.22 6.56 -17.27
N SER A 118 -8.24 6.89 -16.47
CA SER A 118 -9.54 7.29 -16.99
C SER A 118 -9.47 8.61 -17.73
N GLN A 119 -8.74 9.59 -17.22
CA GLN A 119 -8.60 10.90 -17.85
C GLN A 119 -7.69 10.85 -19.09
N LEU A 120 -6.52 10.23 -18.98
CA LEU A 120 -5.50 10.24 -20.03
C LEU A 120 -5.67 9.13 -21.06
N GLY A 121 -6.23 7.99 -20.66
CA GLY A 121 -6.45 6.83 -21.55
C GLY A 121 -7.84 6.75 -22.17
N PHE A 122 -8.85 7.32 -21.51
CA PHE A 122 -10.25 7.23 -21.94
C PHE A 122 -10.92 8.60 -22.13
N ASP A 123 -10.15 9.69 -22.05
CA ASP A 123 -10.64 11.07 -22.22
C ASP A 123 -11.80 11.43 -21.27
N ALA A 124 -11.84 10.81 -20.10
CA ALA A 124 -12.86 11.06 -19.09
C ALA A 124 -12.60 12.38 -18.37
N THR A 125 -13.66 13.07 -17.94
CA THR A 125 -13.51 14.25 -17.08
C THR A 125 -13.06 13.87 -15.67
N SER A 126 -12.49 14.81 -14.92
CA SER A 126 -12.10 14.60 -13.51
C SER A 126 -13.30 14.20 -12.64
N THR A 127 -14.51 14.69 -12.95
CA THR A 127 -15.73 14.27 -12.28
C THR A 127 -16.04 12.80 -12.51
N VAL A 128 -15.95 12.33 -13.74
CA VAL A 128 -16.14 10.90 -14.07
C VAL A 128 -15.06 10.06 -13.37
N ALA A 129 -13.81 10.49 -13.39
CA ALA A 129 -12.71 9.79 -12.71
C ALA A 129 -12.99 9.60 -11.21
N GLY A 130 -13.52 10.63 -10.53
CA GLY A 130 -13.95 10.52 -9.12
C GLY A 130 -15.14 9.57 -8.93
N LEU A 131 -16.14 9.62 -9.83
CA LEU A 131 -17.31 8.76 -9.79
C LEU A 131 -16.99 7.28 -10.03
N LEU A 132 -15.89 6.94 -10.69
CA LEU A 132 -15.44 5.55 -10.85
C LEU A 132 -15.03 4.91 -9.52
N ILE A 133 -14.50 5.70 -8.60
CA ILE A 133 -13.98 5.23 -7.30
C ILE A 133 -15.09 5.29 -6.23
N LEU A 134 -15.94 6.30 -6.28
CA LEU A 134 -16.91 6.63 -5.23
C LEU A 134 -17.82 5.46 -4.82
N PRO A 135 -18.51 4.73 -5.74
CA PRO A 135 -19.40 3.65 -5.33
C PRO A 135 -18.69 2.52 -4.59
N GLY A 136 -17.49 2.15 -5.04
CA GLY A 136 -16.66 1.14 -4.38
C GLY A 136 -16.25 1.57 -2.97
N ALA A 137 -15.80 2.82 -2.80
CA ALA A 137 -15.42 3.37 -1.51
C ALA A 137 -16.59 3.43 -0.52
N LEU A 138 -17.77 3.86 -0.98
CA LEU A 138 -18.98 3.91 -0.15
C LEU A 138 -19.44 2.51 0.29
N LEU A 139 -19.53 1.57 -0.65
CA LEU A 139 -19.89 0.18 -0.33
C LEU A 139 -18.87 -0.46 0.59
N GLY A 140 -17.59 -0.21 0.37
CA GLY A 140 -16.52 -0.67 1.26
C GLY A 140 -16.69 -0.15 2.68
N ALA A 141 -16.95 1.14 2.85
CA ALA A 141 -17.17 1.75 4.16
C ALA A 141 -18.40 1.15 4.88
N VAL A 142 -19.51 0.94 4.17
CA VAL A 142 -20.72 0.33 4.72
C VAL A 142 -20.51 -1.14 5.11
N LEU A 143 -19.71 -1.89 4.35
CA LEU A 143 -19.49 -3.32 4.55
C LEU A 143 -18.32 -3.64 5.48
N ALA A 144 -17.48 -2.67 5.84
CA ALA A 144 -16.36 -2.90 6.76
C ALA A 144 -16.79 -3.50 8.12
N PRO A 145 -17.90 -3.04 8.78
CA PRO A 145 -18.39 -3.66 10.02
C PRO A 145 -18.85 -5.11 9.83
N VAL A 146 -19.37 -5.45 8.64
CA VAL A 146 -19.76 -6.84 8.32
C VAL A 146 -18.53 -7.74 8.31
N GLY A 147 -17.39 -7.23 7.80
CA GLY A 147 -16.11 -7.94 7.88
C GLY A 147 -15.70 -8.29 9.30
N GLY A 148 -15.87 -7.36 10.27
CA GLY A 148 -15.65 -7.60 11.69
C GLY A 148 -16.58 -8.67 12.25
N ALA A 149 -17.88 -8.57 11.98
CA ALA A 149 -18.86 -9.58 12.44
C ALA A 149 -18.58 -10.99 11.88
N LEU A 150 -18.09 -11.08 10.63
CA LEU A 150 -17.66 -12.36 10.04
C LEU A 150 -16.41 -12.90 10.74
N LEU A 151 -15.46 -12.03 11.10
CA LEU A 151 -14.26 -12.41 11.86
C LEU A 151 -14.63 -12.99 13.22
N ASP A 152 -15.54 -12.34 13.95
CA ASP A 152 -16.00 -12.80 15.27
C ASP A 152 -16.71 -14.15 15.18
N ARG A 153 -17.52 -14.37 14.14
CA ARG A 153 -18.31 -15.60 13.96
C ARG A 153 -17.50 -16.80 13.44
N PHE A 154 -16.58 -16.58 12.49
CA PHE A 154 -15.92 -17.67 11.76
C PHE A 154 -14.41 -17.76 12.03
N GLY A 155 -13.91 -16.88 12.92
CA GLY A 155 -12.47 -16.73 13.16
C GLY A 155 -11.77 -15.98 12.02
N PRO A 156 -10.50 -15.57 12.20
CA PRO A 156 -9.85 -14.63 11.29
C PRO A 156 -9.49 -15.22 9.91
N MET A 157 -9.14 -16.49 9.83
CA MET A 157 -8.58 -17.08 8.60
C MET A 157 -9.59 -17.08 7.45
N ARG A 158 -10.81 -17.59 7.69
CA ARG A 158 -11.82 -17.78 6.63
C ARG A 158 -12.30 -16.46 6.03
N PRO A 159 -12.75 -15.47 6.84
CA PRO A 159 -13.21 -14.20 6.30
C PRO A 159 -12.11 -13.43 5.58
N ILE A 160 -10.89 -13.35 6.13
CA ILE A 160 -9.79 -12.62 5.51
C ILE A 160 -9.48 -13.20 4.13
N LEU A 161 -9.30 -14.53 4.03
CA LEU A 161 -8.93 -15.15 2.76
C LEU A 161 -10.07 -15.11 1.73
N SER A 162 -11.34 -15.31 2.15
CA SER A 162 -12.47 -15.25 1.22
C SER A 162 -12.72 -13.84 0.68
N THR A 163 -12.60 -12.81 1.53
CA THR A 163 -12.78 -11.43 1.09
C THR A 163 -11.60 -10.93 0.25
N MET A 164 -10.38 -11.38 0.54
CA MET A 164 -9.24 -11.15 -0.36
C MET A 164 -9.42 -11.84 -1.72
N ALA A 165 -9.98 -13.05 -1.75
CA ALA A 165 -10.29 -13.72 -3.01
C ALA A 165 -11.33 -12.92 -3.83
N LEU A 166 -12.33 -12.33 -3.18
CA LEU A 166 -13.27 -11.41 -3.85
C LEU A 166 -12.54 -10.16 -4.42
N ALA A 167 -11.60 -9.59 -3.67
CA ALA A 167 -10.81 -8.46 -4.16
C ALA A 167 -9.95 -8.86 -5.39
N ILE A 168 -9.37 -10.06 -5.41
CA ILE A 168 -8.65 -10.59 -6.59
C ILE A 168 -9.58 -10.66 -7.79
N VAL A 169 -10.80 -11.16 -7.63
CA VAL A 169 -11.81 -11.17 -8.71
C VAL A 169 -12.08 -9.75 -9.22
N GLY A 170 -12.18 -8.76 -8.34
CA GLY A 170 -12.31 -7.36 -8.73
C GLY A 170 -11.15 -6.86 -9.59
N ILE A 171 -9.90 -7.18 -9.23
CA ILE A 171 -8.72 -6.80 -10.00
C ILE A 171 -8.72 -7.50 -11.38
N LEU A 172 -9.05 -8.79 -11.40
CA LEU A 172 -9.13 -9.56 -12.65
C LEU A 172 -10.22 -9.02 -13.58
N LEU A 173 -11.37 -8.59 -13.03
CA LEU A 173 -12.41 -7.93 -13.80
C LEU A 173 -11.91 -6.62 -14.40
N MET A 174 -11.26 -5.74 -13.61
CA MET A 174 -10.67 -4.50 -14.14
C MET A 174 -9.66 -4.78 -15.26
N LEU A 175 -8.77 -5.77 -15.06
CA LEU A 175 -7.77 -6.17 -16.05
C LEU A 175 -8.41 -6.64 -17.37
N LEU A 176 -9.43 -7.47 -17.30
CA LEU A 176 -10.15 -7.98 -18.45
C LEU A 176 -10.91 -6.87 -19.19
N LEU A 177 -11.63 -6.03 -18.44
CA LEU A 177 -12.51 -5.01 -18.98
C LEU A 177 -11.72 -3.85 -19.62
N VAL A 178 -10.56 -3.48 -19.07
CA VAL A 178 -9.64 -2.51 -19.69
C VAL A 178 -9.10 -3.05 -21.01
N ARG A 179 -8.77 -4.35 -21.08
CA ARG A 179 -8.30 -4.97 -22.31
C ARG A 179 -9.35 -4.98 -23.43
N LEU A 180 -10.60 -5.14 -23.08
CA LEU A 180 -11.71 -5.14 -24.04
C LEU A 180 -12.06 -3.75 -24.58
N SER A 181 -11.37 -2.71 -24.08
CA SER A 181 -11.54 -1.30 -24.49
C SER A 181 -13.01 -0.82 -24.54
N ALA A 182 -13.84 -1.40 -23.67
CA ALA A 182 -15.26 -1.12 -23.63
C ALA A 182 -15.52 0.29 -23.01
N SER A 183 -16.37 0.43 -22.07
CA SER A 183 -16.62 1.71 -21.39
C SER A 183 -15.70 1.87 -20.17
N VAL A 184 -15.25 3.09 -19.88
CA VAL A 184 -14.53 3.45 -18.64
C VAL A 184 -15.30 3.04 -17.38
N TRP A 185 -16.62 3.01 -17.42
CA TRP A 185 -17.50 2.58 -16.33
C TRP A 185 -17.32 1.11 -15.92
N MET A 186 -16.77 0.28 -16.79
CA MET A 186 -16.47 -1.11 -16.44
C MET A 186 -15.35 -1.21 -15.41
N ILE A 187 -14.45 -0.22 -15.34
CA ILE A 187 -13.45 -0.11 -14.27
C ILE A 187 -14.16 0.04 -12.92
N CYS A 188 -15.25 0.82 -12.87
CA CYS A 188 -16.04 1.01 -11.65
C CYS A 188 -16.59 -0.33 -11.13
N VAL A 189 -17.11 -1.21 -12.01
CA VAL A 189 -17.66 -2.51 -11.60
C VAL A 189 -16.60 -3.39 -10.95
N GLY A 190 -15.41 -3.49 -11.56
CA GLY A 190 -14.29 -4.23 -10.99
C GLY A 190 -13.79 -3.61 -9.68
N TYR A 191 -13.74 -2.27 -9.63
CA TYR A 191 -13.30 -1.55 -8.42
C TYR A 191 -14.29 -1.72 -7.26
N ILE A 192 -15.60 -1.79 -7.50
CA ILE A 192 -16.60 -2.12 -6.47
C ILE A 192 -16.30 -3.50 -5.87
N ALA A 193 -16.11 -4.53 -6.70
CA ALA A 193 -15.81 -5.88 -6.21
C ALA A 193 -14.48 -5.91 -5.41
N TYR A 194 -13.47 -5.17 -5.89
CA TYR A 194 -12.20 -5.01 -5.18
C TYR A 194 -12.40 -4.36 -3.81
N MET A 195 -13.07 -3.21 -3.74
CA MET A 195 -13.25 -2.44 -2.51
C MET A 195 -14.09 -3.18 -1.46
N VAL A 196 -15.11 -3.91 -1.88
CA VAL A 196 -15.90 -4.78 -0.97
C VAL A 196 -14.99 -5.83 -0.33
N GLY A 197 -14.16 -6.51 -1.13
CA GLY A 197 -13.21 -7.49 -0.62
C GLY A 197 -12.12 -6.87 0.28
N PHE A 198 -11.52 -5.78 -0.17
CA PHE A 198 -10.46 -5.07 0.55
C PHE A 198 -10.92 -4.54 1.91
N SER A 199 -12.04 -3.81 1.94
CA SER A 199 -12.53 -3.15 3.16
C SER A 199 -12.89 -4.13 4.28
N MET A 200 -13.26 -5.35 3.93
CA MET A 200 -13.51 -6.43 4.90
C MET A 200 -12.22 -7.17 5.29
N ALA A 201 -11.24 -7.31 4.38
CA ALA A 201 -9.99 -8.01 4.65
C ALA A 201 -8.97 -7.17 5.42
N TYR A 202 -8.83 -5.90 5.05
CA TYR A 202 -7.76 -5.02 5.50
C TYR A 202 -7.72 -4.79 7.02
N PRO A 203 -8.80 -4.28 7.68
CA PRO A 203 -8.80 -4.09 9.12
C PRO A 203 -8.70 -5.43 9.87
N ASN A 204 -9.27 -6.48 9.33
CA ASN A 204 -9.23 -7.81 9.90
C ASN A 204 -7.82 -8.42 9.86
N THR A 205 -7.02 -8.11 8.84
CA THR A 205 -5.60 -8.51 8.77
C THR A 205 -4.79 -7.86 9.89
N MET A 206 -5.03 -6.56 10.18
CA MET A 206 -4.41 -5.88 11.32
C MET A 206 -4.84 -6.52 12.64
N THR A 207 -6.14 -6.74 12.84
CA THR A 207 -6.69 -7.39 14.04
C THR A 207 -6.07 -8.78 14.24
N ALA A 208 -5.95 -9.59 13.18
CA ALA A 208 -5.29 -10.88 13.23
C ALA A 208 -3.81 -10.79 13.60
N GLY A 209 -3.10 -9.80 13.06
CA GLY A 209 -1.70 -9.51 13.40
C GLY A 209 -1.54 -9.07 14.86
N MET A 210 -2.42 -8.19 15.33
CA MET A 210 -2.40 -7.72 16.72
C MET A 210 -2.74 -8.82 17.75
N SER A 211 -3.57 -9.79 17.38
CA SER A 211 -3.97 -10.87 18.28
C SER A 211 -2.86 -11.87 18.61
N VAL A 212 -1.73 -11.86 17.90
CA VAL A 212 -0.58 -12.72 18.19
C VAL A 212 0.49 -12.04 19.05
N ILE A 213 0.27 -10.77 19.40
CA ILE A 213 1.20 -9.97 20.19
C ILE A 213 0.77 -9.98 21.66
N PRO A 214 1.70 -10.14 22.63
CA PRO A 214 1.42 -9.93 24.03
C PRO A 214 0.85 -8.53 24.30
N ALA A 215 -0.06 -8.42 25.27
CA ALA A 215 -0.72 -7.16 25.60
C ALA A 215 0.27 -6.01 25.93
N SER A 216 1.43 -6.34 26.50
CA SER A 216 2.50 -5.38 26.81
C SER A 216 3.13 -4.76 25.57
N MET A 217 3.11 -5.45 24.42
CA MET A 217 3.75 -5.02 23.15
C MET A 217 2.72 -4.53 22.10
N GLN A 218 1.45 -4.47 22.44
CA GLN A 218 0.42 -4.01 21.51
C GLN A 218 0.63 -2.55 21.01
N PRO A 219 1.07 -1.60 21.84
CA PRO A 219 1.39 -0.25 21.36
C PRO A 219 2.47 -0.25 20.27
N ASP A 220 3.51 -1.08 20.41
CA ASP A 220 4.59 -1.22 19.43
C ASP A 220 4.08 -1.83 18.11
N GLY A 221 3.24 -2.86 18.21
CA GLY A 221 2.60 -3.47 17.04
C GLY A 221 1.75 -2.47 16.27
N ASN A 222 0.93 -1.68 16.97
CA ASN A 222 0.11 -0.64 16.35
C ASN A 222 0.95 0.45 15.70
N ALA A 223 2.02 0.89 16.37
CA ALA A 223 2.96 1.85 15.81
C ALA A 223 3.61 1.33 14.51
N MET A 224 3.98 0.05 14.46
CA MET A 224 4.52 -0.59 13.24
C MET A 224 3.49 -0.62 12.12
N PHE A 225 2.26 -1.08 12.37
CA PHE A 225 1.20 -1.08 11.35
C PHE A 225 0.99 0.31 10.78
N SER A 226 0.82 1.33 11.63
CA SER A 226 0.57 2.72 11.21
C SER A 226 1.75 3.32 10.43
N THR A 227 2.97 3.04 10.87
CA THR A 227 4.19 3.56 10.24
C THR A 227 4.40 2.96 8.84
N PHE A 228 4.31 1.64 8.73
CA PHE A 228 4.49 0.97 7.45
C PHE A 228 3.33 1.21 6.48
N GLN A 229 2.11 1.46 6.99
CA GLN A 229 0.97 1.88 6.20
C GLN A 229 1.27 3.15 5.39
N GLN A 230 1.84 4.17 6.04
CA GLN A 230 2.17 5.43 5.37
C GLN A 230 3.23 5.25 4.27
N LEU A 231 4.24 4.41 4.53
CA LEU A 231 5.24 4.07 3.52
C LEU A 231 4.66 3.29 2.34
N ALA A 232 3.72 2.39 2.61
CA ALA A 232 3.07 1.60 1.57
C ALA A 232 2.34 2.48 0.56
N GLY A 233 1.70 3.57 1.02
CA GLY A 233 1.05 4.55 0.16
C GLY A 233 2.04 5.20 -0.81
N ALA A 234 3.19 5.64 -0.32
CA ALA A 234 4.23 6.23 -1.16
C ALA A 234 4.77 5.23 -2.22
N VAL A 235 5.03 3.99 -1.80
CA VAL A 235 5.47 2.93 -2.73
C VAL A 235 4.40 2.64 -3.78
N GLY A 236 3.15 2.47 -3.38
CA GLY A 236 2.03 2.17 -4.29
C GLY A 236 1.84 3.25 -5.34
N THR A 237 1.83 4.52 -4.92
CA THR A 237 1.73 5.67 -5.83
C THR A 237 2.91 5.72 -6.80
N THR A 238 4.15 5.56 -6.31
CA THR A 238 5.35 5.62 -7.14
C THR A 238 5.37 4.50 -8.18
N VAL A 239 5.04 3.27 -7.80
CA VAL A 239 5.01 2.13 -8.74
C VAL A 239 3.98 2.39 -9.86
N MET A 240 2.80 2.89 -9.53
CA MET A 240 1.78 3.21 -10.53
C MET A 240 2.19 4.41 -11.42
N SER A 241 2.83 5.41 -10.82
CA SER A 241 3.38 6.55 -11.57
C SER A 241 4.44 6.09 -12.58
N ILE A 242 5.32 5.17 -12.21
CA ILE A 242 6.31 4.59 -13.13
C ILE A 242 5.63 3.83 -14.26
N CYS A 243 4.63 2.98 -13.97
CA CYS A 243 3.93 2.23 -15.00
C CYS A 243 3.29 3.13 -16.05
N LEU A 244 2.66 4.22 -15.62
CA LEU A 244 2.04 5.18 -16.54
C LEU A 244 3.08 6.09 -17.20
N GLY A 245 4.10 6.55 -16.46
CA GLY A 245 5.15 7.42 -16.99
C GLY A 245 5.97 6.75 -18.09
N VAL A 246 6.34 5.49 -17.91
CA VAL A 246 7.03 4.70 -18.95
C VAL A 246 6.16 4.53 -20.19
N ALA A 247 4.86 4.33 -20.02
CA ALA A 247 3.93 4.20 -21.15
C ALA A 247 3.77 5.51 -21.93
N GLN A 248 3.90 6.67 -21.26
CA GLN A 248 3.84 7.99 -21.89
C GLN A 248 5.13 8.36 -22.66
N ALA A 249 6.25 7.73 -22.31
CA ALA A 249 7.54 8.07 -22.89
C ALA A 249 7.51 7.96 -24.42
N GLY A 250 7.96 9.01 -25.10
CA GLY A 250 7.95 9.11 -26.57
C GLY A 250 6.59 9.41 -27.21
N HIS A 251 5.52 9.61 -26.42
CA HIS A 251 4.20 9.98 -26.93
C HIS A 251 3.82 11.38 -26.42
N SER A 252 3.38 12.26 -27.33
CA SER A 252 2.94 13.62 -26.99
C SER A 252 1.42 13.72 -27.18
N ILE A 253 0.71 14.15 -26.15
CA ILE A 253 -0.75 14.37 -26.21
C ILE A 253 -1.13 15.44 -27.23
N THR A 254 -0.24 16.42 -27.47
CA THR A 254 -0.46 17.51 -28.43
C THR A 254 -0.17 17.10 -29.86
N ALA A 255 0.72 16.13 -30.07
CA ALA A 255 1.10 15.65 -31.40
C ALA A 255 0.13 14.60 -31.95
N ASP A 256 -0.22 13.60 -31.11
CA ASP A 256 -1.17 12.51 -31.44
C ASP A 256 -1.88 12.03 -30.19
N LYS A 257 -3.07 12.58 -29.95
CA LYS A 257 -3.92 12.24 -28.80
C LYS A 257 -4.32 10.76 -28.80
N ALA A 258 -4.56 10.17 -29.98
CA ALA A 258 -5.00 8.78 -30.07
C ALA A 258 -3.88 7.80 -29.72
N ALA A 259 -2.66 8.04 -30.25
CA ALA A 259 -1.49 7.24 -29.90
C ALA A 259 -1.12 7.37 -28.43
N PHE A 260 -1.23 8.57 -27.83
CA PHE A 260 -1.02 8.81 -26.42
C PHE A 260 -2.04 8.04 -25.55
N ALA A 261 -3.34 8.13 -25.88
CA ALA A 261 -4.40 7.41 -25.16
C ALA A 261 -4.19 5.87 -25.23
N ALA A 262 -3.83 5.36 -26.42
CA ALA A 262 -3.52 3.94 -26.58
C ALA A 262 -2.30 3.51 -25.75
N ALA A 263 -1.26 4.36 -25.65
CA ALA A 263 -0.10 4.12 -24.79
C ALA A 263 -0.52 4.08 -23.31
N MET A 264 -1.35 5.02 -22.86
CA MET A 264 -1.87 5.07 -21.51
C MET A 264 -2.71 3.82 -21.16
N GLN A 265 -3.55 3.34 -22.07
CA GLN A 265 -4.31 2.11 -21.88
C GLN A 265 -3.40 0.88 -21.73
N ARG A 266 -2.32 0.79 -22.55
CA ARG A 266 -1.31 -0.28 -22.41
C ARG A 266 -0.58 -0.19 -21.07
N GLY A 267 -0.16 1.01 -20.66
CA GLY A 267 0.45 1.24 -19.35
C GLY A 267 -0.46 0.90 -18.18
N GLY A 268 -1.74 1.28 -18.29
CA GLY A 268 -2.78 0.92 -17.33
C GLY A 268 -2.97 -0.60 -17.22
N HIS A 269 -2.95 -1.32 -18.34
CA HIS A 269 -3.03 -2.78 -18.33
C HIS A 269 -1.84 -3.42 -17.59
N VAL A 270 -0.62 -2.96 -17.85
CA VAL A 270 0.58 -3.39 -17.11
C VAL A 270 0.45 -3.06 -15.63
N ALA A 271 -0.01 -1.86 -15.29
CA ALA A 271 -0.22 -1.44 -13.91
C ALA A 271 -1.21 -2.34 -13.16
N PHE A 272 -2.33 -2.74 -13.77
CA PHE A 272 -3.27 -3.71 -13.19
C PHE A 272 -2.63 -5.09 -12.97
N ILE A 273 -1.78 -5.56 -13.90
CA ILE A 273 -1.03 -6.81 -13.71
C ILE A 273 -0.09 -6.69 -12.51
N VAL A 274 0.64 -5.59 -12.38
CA VAL A 274 1.53 -5.35 -11.24
C VAL A 274 0.73 -5.36 -9.93
N LEU A 275 -0.40 -4.65 -9.87
CA LEU A 275 -1.27 -4.64 -8.68
C LEU A 275 -1.80 -6.04 -8.36
N LEU A 276 -2.18 -6.83 -9.36
CA LEU A 276 -2.62 -8.21 -9.16
C LEU A 276 -1.52 -9.07 -8.55
N VAL A 277 -0.31 -9.02 -9.10
CA VAL A 277 0.84 -9.80 -8.61
C VAL A 277 1.18 -9.42 -7.18
N VAL A 278 1.20 -8.11 -6.88
CA VAL A 278 1.46 -7.58 -5.54
C VAL A 278 0.36 -8.00 -4.56
N PHE A 279 -0.91 -7.95 -4.97
CA PHE A 279 -2.04 -8.38 -4.15
C PHE A 279 -2.02 -9.90 -3.88
N LEU A 280 -1.65 -10.71 -4.87
CA LEU A 280 -1.43 -12.15 -4.67
C LEU A 280 -0.31 -12.41 -3.67
N GLY A 281 0.75 -11.59 -3.66
CA GLY A 281 1.79 -11.61 -2.64
C GLY A 281 1.23 -11.37 -1.23
N ALA A 282 0.34 -10.39 -1.06
CA ALA A 282 -0.36 -10.13 0.20
C ALA A 282 -1.26 -11.32 0.62
N PHE A 283 -1.95 -11.92 -0.33
CA PHE A 283 -2.78 -13.11 -0.09
C PHE A 283 -1.94 -14.29 0.42
N LEU A 284 -0.81 -14.56 -0.23
CA LEU A 284 0.12 -15.60 0.20
C LEU A 284 0.75 -15.30 1.55
N ALA A 285 1.05 -14.03 1.85
CA ALA A 285 1.57 -13.60 3.14
C ALA A 285 0.57 -13.90 4.26
N ASN A 286 -0.73 -13.62 4.07
CA ASN A 286 -1.77 -13.99 5.04
C ASN A 286 -1.90 -15.51 5.21
N ILE A 287 -1.83 -16.30 4.13
CA ILE A 287 -1.81 -17.77 4.23
C ILE A 287 -0.62 -18.24 5.09
N ARG A 288 0.58 -17.69 4.85
CA ARG A 288 1.79 -17.99 5.64
C ARG A 288 1.65 -17.60 7.10
N ALA A 289 1.03 -16.44 7.38
CA ALA A 289 0.76 -15.99 8.73
C ALA A 289 -0.11 -17.00 9.51
N PHE A 290 -1.20 -17.46 8.88
CA PHE A 290 -2.09 -18.45 9.51
C PHE A 290 -1.45 -19.83 9.64
N ALA A 291 -0.63 -20.24 8.68
CA ALA A 291 0.13 -21.49 8.79
C ALA A 291 1.12 -21.44 9.96
N ALA A 292 1.87 -20.35 10.11
CA ALA A 292 2.82 -20.16 11.20
C ALA A 292 2.18 -20.10 12.60
N ARG A 293 0.90 -19.71 12.70
CA ARG A 293 0.14 -19.76 13.98
C ARG A 293 -0.18 -21.18 14.43
N ARG A 294 -0.25 -22.16 13.52
CA ARG A 294 -0.55 -23.56 13.84
C ARG A 294 0.65 -24.33 14.33
N THR A 295 1.85 -23.81 14.07
CA THR A 295 3.13 -24.46 14.41
C THR A 295 3.81 -23.83 15.62
N ALA A 296 3.29 -22.72 16.15
CA ALA A 296 3.75 -22.04 17.37
C ALA A 296 2.82 -22.36 18.54
#